data_d1af8fbbaabfae2dcc0dfa9aafa6e189
#
_entry.id   d1af8fbbaabfae2dcc0dfa9aafa6e189
#
_cell.length_a   1.000
_cell.length_b   1.000
_cell.length_c   1.000
_cell.angle_alpha   90.00
_cell.angle_beta   90.00
_cell.angle_gamma   90.00
#
_symmetry.space_group_name_H-M   'P 1'
#
loop_
_entity.id
_entity.type
_entity.pdbx_description
1 polymer ?
#
loop_
_entity_poly.entity_id
_entity_poly.type
_entity_poly.pdbx_seq_one_letter_code
_entity_poly.pdbx_strand_id
1 'polypeptide(L)'
;MDKIDRVVEVTDRYLERFGKVLIGIYYLPPMTENWKFPVFMNSLLVTLRRMDLMPGYTWFMDTNEGHYLILWLNGYFRNDLSGINPTINRLWQIHSALPINTIDCVVISSEAPEYGKSLLSQFLYSHVSQPITANWHQRTFGTSRLR
;
A
#
# COMPACT_ATOMS: atom_id res chain seq x y z
N MET A 1 -17.62 2.79 7.97
CA MET A 1 -16.86 3.30 6.78
C MET A 1 -16.32 2.10 6.07
N ASP A 2 -16.60 1.95 4.78
CA ASP A 2 -16.04 0.84 4.04
C ASP A 2 -14.57 1.07 3.69
N LYS A 3 -13.92 0.02 3.15
CA LYS A 3 -12.49 0.04 2.86
C LYS A 3 -12.14 1.07 1.77
N ILE A 4 -13.00 1.22 0.77
CA ILE A 4 -12.79 2.16 -0.34
C ILE A 4 -12.84 3.59 0.18
N ASP A 5 -13.84 3.91 1.00
CA ASP A 5 -13.97 5.23 1.63
C ASP A 5 -12.73 5.58 2.45
N ARG A 6 -12.19 4.61 3.18
CA ARG A 6 -10.99 4.83 3.98
C ARG A 6 -9.77 5.14 3.11
N VAL A 7 -9.62 4.45 1.99
CA VAL A 7 -8.51 4.71 1.06
C VAL A 7 -8.61 6.11 0.46
N VAL A 8 -9.81 6.52 0.07
CA VAL A 8 -10.05 7.87 -0.47
C VAL A 8 -9.74 8.93 0.60
N GLU A 9 -10.20 8.72 1.82
CA GLU A 9 -9.95 9.64 2.94
C GLU A 9 -8.46 9.82 3.21
N VAL A 10 -7.69 8.73 3.25
CA VAL A 10 -6.24 8.79 3.46
C VAL A 10 -5.56 9.55 2.32
N THR A 11 -5.96 9.27 1.09
CA THR A 11 -5.44 9.98 -0.09
C THR A 11 -5.66 11.49 0.02
N ASP A 12 -6.86 11.91 0.39
CA ASP A 12 -7.17 13.32 0.55
C ASP A 12 -6.32 13.98 1.64
N ARG A 13 -6.09 13.30 2.75
CA ARG A 13 -5.24 13.82 3.82
C ARG A 13 -3.78 13.99 3.37
N TYR A 14 -3.26 13.07 2.57
CA TYR A 14 -1.91 13.21 2.00
C TYR A 14 -1.84 14.39 1.04
N LEU A 15 -2.86 14.59 0.21
CA LEU A 15 -2.91 15.74 -0.69
C LEU A 15 -2.96 17.07 0.06
N GLU A 16 -3.76 17.15 1.12
CA GLU A 16 -3.83 18.34 1.97
C GLU A 16 -2.48 18.65 2.63
N ARG A 17 -1.79 17.63 3.10
CA ARG A 17 -0.56 17.81 3.86
C ARG A 17 0.66 18.07 2.98
N PHE A 18 0.78 17.38 1.84
CA PHE A 18 1.99 17.39 1.01
C PHE A 18 1.78 18.00 -0.37
N GLY A 19 0.54 18.19 -0.79
CA GLY A 19 0.22 18.69 -2.13
C GLY A 19 0.42 17.68 -3.25
N LYS A 20 1.13 16.59 -3.00
CA LYS A 20 1.39 15.53 -3.97
C LYS A 20 1.63 14.23 -3.23
N VAL A 21 0.99 13.16 -3.68
CA VAL A 21 1.14 11.84 -3.09
C VAL A 21 1.59 10.84 -4.15
N LEU A 22 2.53 9.99 -3.79
CA LEU A 22 2.96 8.86 -4.59
C LEU A 22 2.34 7.61 -3.96
N ILE A 23 1.54 6.88 -4.73
CA ILE A 23 0.84 5.69 -4.26
C ILE A 23 1.41 4.47 -4.98
N GLY A 24 2.00 3.55 -4.22
CA GLY A 24 2.43 2.26 -4.74
C GLY A 24 1.41 1.20 -4.41
N ILE A 25 1.08 0.37 -5.40
CA ILE A 25 0.15 -0.74 -5.25
C ILE A 25 0.88 -2.03 -5.56
N TYR A 26 0.90 -2.94 -4.58
CA TYR A 26 1.70 -4.16 -4.63
C TYR A 26 0.86 -5.38 -4.32
N TYR A 27 1.23 -6.51 -4.90
CA TYR A 27 0.77 -7.81 -4.45
C TYR A 27 1.94 -8.57 -3.82
N LEU A 28 1.74 -9.01 -2.59
CA LEU A 28 2.70 -9.76 -1.81
C LEU A 28 2.20 -11.22 -1.78
N PRO A 29 2.94 -12.16 -2.40
CA PRO A 29 2.49 -13.56 -2.45
C PRO A 29 2.28 -14.14 -1.04
N PRO A 30 1.50 -15.23 -0.91
CA PRO A 30 1.31 -15.86 0.39
C PRO A 30 2.62 -16.24 1.05
N MET A 31 2.72 -15.98 2.35
CA MET A 31 3.87 -16.39 3.16
C MET A 31 3.61 -17.77 3.77
N THR A 32 4.67 -18.54 3.93
CA THR A 32 4.61 -19.79 4.66
C THR A 32 4.18 -19.58 6.11
N GLU A 33 4.61 -18.45 6.70
CA GLU A 33 4.31 -18.09 8.07
C GLU A 33 3.70 -16.69 8.12
N ASN A 34 2.36 -16.63 8.19
CA ASN A 34 1.62 -15.35 8.14
C ASN A 34 1.96 -14.39 9.28
N TRP A 35 2.42 -14.88 10.43
CA TRP A 35 2.79 -14.03 11.54
C TRP A 35 4.00 -13.13 11.22
N LYS A 36 4.78 -13.45 10.19
CA LYS A 36 5.90 -12.62 9.74
C LYS A 36 5.47 -11.37 8.98
N PHE A 37 4.21 -11.31 8.52
CA PHE A 37 3.72 -10.12 7.81
C PHE A 37 3.81 -8.84 8.65
N PRO A 38 3.38 -8.82 9.93
CA PRO A 38 3.59 -7.64 10.77
C PRO A 38 5.08 -7.28 10.96
N VAL A 39 5.96 -8.27 11.02
CA VAL A 39 7.41 -8.03 11.12
C VAL A 39 7.92 -7.33 9.86
N PHE A 40 7.51 -7.82 8.69
CA PHE A 40 7.84 -7.18 7.41
C PHE A 40 7.32 -5.73 7.36
N MET A 41 6.05 -5.52 7.70
CA MET A 41 5.45 -4.19 7.67
C MET A 41 6.17 -3.22 8.60
N ASN A 42 6.55 -3.65 9.78
CA ASN A 42 7.29 -2.82 10.72
C ASN A 42 8.66 -2.40 10.14
N SER A 43 9.40 -3.35 9.58
CA SER A 43 10.68 -3.07 8.94
C SER A 43 10.54 -2.12 7.76
N LEU A 44 9.51 -2.33 6.94
CA LEU A 44 9.21 -1.48 5.78
C LEU A 44 8.94 -0.04 6.22
N LEU A 45 8.08 0.16 7.19
CA LEU A 45 7.70 1.50 7.65
C LEU A 45 8.90 2.25 8.25
N VAL A 46 9.72 1.57 9.04
CA VAL A 46 10.94 2.16 9.61
C VAL A 46 11.89 2.62 8.49
N THR A 47 12.10 1.76 7.50
CA THR A 47 12.99 2.06 6.37
C THR A 47 12.49 3.24 5.55
N LEU A 48 11.18 3.27 5.24
CA LEU A 48 10.58 4.36 4.46
C LEU A 48 10.60 5.69 5.23
N ARG A 49 10.44 5.66 6.54
CA ARG A 49 10.57 6.88 7.37
C ARG A 49 11.99 7.43 7.33
N ARG A 50 13.00 6.56 7.36
CA ARG A 50 14.41 6.99 7.22
C ARG A 50 14.72 7.61 5.86
N MET A 51 13.92 7.30 4.85
CA MET A 51 14.00 7.89 3.51
C MET A 51 13.17 9.18 3.38
N ASP A 52 12.60 9.69 4.46
CA ASP A 52 11.71 10.87 4.50
C ASP A 52 10.47 10.74 3.63
N LEU A 53 9.98 9.53 3.45
CA LEU A 53 8.82 9.26 2.59
C LEU A 53 7.48 9.37 3.30
N MET A 54 7.48 9.50 4.63
CA MET A 54 6.27 9.66 5.45
C MET A 54 5.19 8.62 5.11
N PRO A 55 5.50 7.32 5.25
CA PRO A 55 4.62 6.26 4.73
C PRO A 55 3.30 6.14 5.49
N GLY A 56 2.23 5.93 4.74
CA GLY A 56 0.97 5.38 5.22
C GLY A 56 0.67 4.11 4.46
N TYR A 57 -0.16 3.25 4.99
CA TYR A 57 -0.44 1.97 4.35
C TYR A 57 -1.86 1.49 4.62
N THR A 58 -2.32 0.67 3.69
CA THR A 58 -3.50 -0.19 3.85
C THR A 58 -3.19 -1.51 3.17
N TRP A 59 -3.61 -2.62 3.76
CA TRP A 59 -3.46 -3.92 3.14
C TRP A 59 -4.76 -4.71 3.24
N PHE A 60 -4.95 -5.60 2.25
CA PHE A 60 -6.11 -6.48 2.16
C PHE A 60 -5.61 -7.88 1.85
N MET A 61 -6.11 -8.89 2.56
CA MET A 61 -5.79 -10.27 2.26
C MET A 61 -6.75 -10.80 1.18
N ASP A 62 -6.21 -11.46 0.15
CA ASP A 62 -7.03 -12.09 -0.88
C ASP A 62 -7.44 -13.51 -0.48
N THR A 63 -8.20 -14.18 -1.38
CA THR A 63 -8.69 -15.53 -1.13
C THR A 63 -7.60 -16.60 -1.07
N ASN A 64 -6.40 -16.29 -1.59
CA ASN A 64 -5.24 -17.17 -1.59
C ASN A 64 -4.26 -16.84 -0.47
N GLU A 65 -4.67 -15.99 0.49
CA GLU A 65 -3.85 -15.54 1.62
C GLU A 65 -2.65 -14.66 1.24
N GLY A 66 -2.59 -14.18 0.00
CA GLY A 66 -1.68 -13.11 -0.38
C GLY A 66 -2.21 -11.75 0.09
N HIS A 67 -1.37 -10.73 0.01
CA HIS A 67 -1.74 -9.39 0.46
C HIS A 67 -1.65 -8.39 -0.67
N TYR A 68 -2.70 -7.60 -0.87
CA TYR A 68 -2.60 -6.35 -1.61
C TYR A 68 -2.17 -5.26 -0.65
N LEU A 69 -1.10 -4.56 -0.98
CA LEU A 69 -0.56 -3.47 -0.17
C LEU A 69 -0.64 -2.18 -0.94
N ILE A 70 -1.26 -1.17 -0.34
CA ILE A 70 -1.29 0.19 -0.86
C ILE A 70 -0.43 1.04 0.07
N LEU A 71 0.58 1.69 -0.51
CA LEU A 71 1.46 2.60 0.21
C LEU A 71 1.22 4.03 -0.28
N TRP A 72 0.99 4.95 0.66
CA TRP A 72 0.99 6.38 0.41
C TRP A 72 2.33 6.96 0.84
N LEU A 73 2.96 7.70 -0.03
CA LEU A 73 4.26 8.31 0.22
C LEU A 73 4.22 9.79 -0.14
N ASN A 74 5.03 10.58 0.55
CA ASN A 74 5.26 11.97 0.19
C ASN A 74 5.83 12.03 -1.23
N GLY A 75 5.06 12.59 -2.17
CA GLY A 75 5.42 12.63 -3.59
C GLY A 75 6.18 13.88 -4.01
N TYR A 76 6.55 14.77 -3.07
CA TYR A 76 7.06 16.09 -3.40
C TYR A 76 8.30 16.05 -4.31
N PHE A 77 9.23 15.12 -4.05
CA PHE A 77 10.48 15.00 -4.80
C PHE A 77 10.54 13.75 -5.69
N ARG A 78 9.48 12.99 -5.81
CA ARG A 78 9.48 11.71 -6.53
C ARG A 78 8.28 11.59 -7.44
N ASN A 79 8.51 11.05 -8.64
CA ASN A 79 7.46 10.80 -9.63
C ASN A 79 7.26 9.31 -9.92
N ASP A 80 8.09 8.43 -9.34
CA ASP A 80 7.99 7.00 -9.56
C ASP A 80 8.52 6.21 -8.35
N LEU A 81 8.43 4.89 -8.45
CA LEU A 81 8.85 3.97 -7.39
C LEU A 81 10.23 3.34 -7.65
N SER A 82 10.99 3.84 -8.62
CA SER A 82 12.23 3.17 -9.07
C SER A 82 13.27 2.99 -7.96
N GLY A 83 13.37 3.95 -7.04
CA GLY A 83 14.28 3.86 -5.89
C GLY A 83 13.67 3.16 -4.69
N ILE A 84 12.38 2.87 -4.72
CA ILE A 84 11.62 2.33 -3.58
C ILE A 84 11.37 0.84 -3.76
N ASN A 85 10.97 0.42 -4.96
CA ASN A 85 10.64 -0.98 -5.25
C ASN A 85 11.78 -1.97 -4.90
N PRO A 86 13.05 -1.70 -5.23
CA PRO A 86 14.13 -2.61 -4.83
C PRO A 86 14.25 -2.76 -3.31
N THR A 87 14.02 -1.69 -2.57
CA THR A 87 14.06 -1.71 -1.11
C THR A 87 12.93 -2.57 -0.54
N ILE A 88 11.71 -2.40 -1.05
CA ILE A 88 10.56 -3.18 -0.60
C ILE A 88 10.78 -4.66 -0.90
N ASN A 89 11.24 -4.98 -2.12
CA ASN A 89 11.47 -6.35 -2.52
C ASN A 89 12.57 -7.02 -1.67
N ARG A 90 13.64 -6.30 -1.38
CA ARG A 90 14.71 -6.81 -0.52
C ARG A 90 14.20 -7.16 0.88
N LEU A 91 13.39 -6.30 1.46
CA LEU A 91 12.81 -6.54 2.79
C LEU A 91 11.83 -7.72 2.78
N TRP A 92 11.04 -7.83 1.71
CA TRP A 92 10.10 -8.95 1.55
C TRP A 92 10.83 -10.28 1.41
N GLN A 93 11.91 -10.34 0.64
CA GLN A 93 12.65 -11.57 0.37
C GLN A 93 13.40 -12.12 1.59
N ILE A 94 13.53 -11.34 2.66
CA ILE A 94 13.99 -11.87 3.95
C ILE A 94 13.02 -12.93 4.48
N HIS A 95 11.72 -12.77 4.17
CA HIS A 95 10.63 -13.60 4.69
C HIS A 95 9.99 -14.51 3.64
N SER A 96 10.30 -14.34 2.37
CA SER A 96 9.68 -15.08 1.28
C SER A 96 10.66 -15.30 0.14
N ALA A 97 10.60 -16.48 -0.47
CA ALA A 97 11.41 -16.80 -1.65
C ALA A 97 10.86 -16.15 -2.92
N LEU A 98 9.59 -15.76 -2.94
CA LEU A 98 8.95 -15.16 -4.10
C LEU A 98 9.06 -13.64 -4.05
N PRO A 99 9.35 -12.99 -5.20
CA PRO A 99 9.40 -11.53 -5.25
C PRO A 99 8.00 -10.92 -5.14
N ILE A 100 7.93 -9.66 -4.73
CA ILE A 100 6.69 -8.89 -4.79
C ILE A 100 6.35 -8.56 -6.24
N ASN A 101 5.05 -8.34 -6.49
CA ASN A 101 4.59 -7.80 -7.76
C ASN A 101 4.18 -6.34 -7.56
N THR A 102 4.78 -5.44 -8.32
CA THR A 102 4.29 -4.07 -8.41
C THR A 102 3.14 -4.04 -9.41
N ILE A 103 1.95 -3.74 -8.93
CA ILE A 103 0.75 -3.72 -9.78
C ILE A 103 0.63 -2.37 -10.48
N ASP A 104 0.78 -1.29 -9.72
CA ASP A 104 0.64 0.05 -10.27
C ASP A 104 1.37 1.08 -9.41
N CYS A 105 1.61 2.23 -10.02
CA CYS A 105 2.11 3.42 -9.35
C CYS A 105 1.26 4.60 -9.80
N VAL A 106 0.66 5.29 -8.86
CA VAL A 106 -0.22 6.43 -9.15
C VAL A 106 0.39 7.65 -8.47
N VAL A 107 0.59 8.72 -9.24
CA VAL A 107 0.99 10.03 -8.69
C VAL A 107 -0.22 10.94 -8.76
N ILE A 108 -0.62 11.49 -7.62
CA ILE A 108 -1.76 12.39 -7.54
C ILE A 108 -1.27 13.74 -7.03
N SER A 109 -1.59 14.80 -7.79
CA SER A 109 -1.31 16.18 -7.40
C SER A 109 -2.59 16.88 -6.96
N SER A 110 -2.48 17.75 -5.97
CA SER A 110 -3.62 18.58 -5.54
C SER A 110 -4.10 19.54 -6.63
N GLU A 111 -3.29 19.81 -7.66
CA GLU A 111 -3.67 20.66 -8.79
C GLU A 111 -4.60 19.94 -9.77
N ALA A 112 -4.49 18.62 -9.92
CA ALA A 112 -5.32 17.81 -10.82
C ALA A 112 -5.54 16.42 -10.24
N PRO A 113 -6.36 16.27 -9.19
CA PRO A 113 -6.46 15.02 -8.44
C PRO A 113 -7.33 13.95 -9.11
N GLU A 114 -8.22 14.33 -10.05
CA GLU A 114 -9.29 13.44 -10.51
C GLU A 114 -8.80 12.21 -11.25
N TYR A 115 -7.79 12.36 -12.11
CA TYR A 115 -7.29 11.26 -12.93
C TYR A 115 -6.68 10.17 -12.06
N GLY A 116 -5.80 10.57 -11.14
CA GLY A 116 -5.16 9.61 -10.23
C GLY A 116 -6.15 8.94 -9.28
N LYS A 117 -7.12 9.70 -8.76
CA LYS A 117 -8.18 9.14 -7.93
C LYS A 117 -9.03 8.13 -8.69
N SER A 118 -9.31 8.40 -9.96
CA SER A 118 -10.06 7.49 -10.82
C SER A 118 -9.32 6.15 -11.00
N LEU A 119 -8.02 6.20 -11.27
CA LEU A 119 -7.20 4.98 -11.37
C LEU A 119 -7.21 4.18 -10.07
N LEU A 120 -7.06 4.85 -8.95
CA LEU A 120 -7.09 4.22 -7.62
C LEU A 120 -8.43 3.56 -7.36
N SER A 121 -9.52 4.25 -7.68
CA SER A 121 -10.87 3.70 -7.52
C SER A 121 -11.11 2.48 -8.41
N GLN A 122 -10.65 2.49 -9.65
CA GLN A 122 -10.73 1.34 -10.55
C GLN A 122 -10.02 0.12 -9.96
N PHE A 123 -8.82 0.31 -9.43
CA PHE A 123 -8.09 -0.75 -8.76
C PHE A 123 -8.90 -1.33 -7.59
N LEU A 124 -9.42 -0.46 -6.74
CA LEU A 124 -10.15 -0.87 -5.55
C LEU A 124 -11.42 -1.66 -5.90
N TYR A 125 -12.18 -1.22 -6.89
CA TYR A 125 -13.37 -1.95 -7.33
C TYR A 125 -13.02 -3.29 -7.95
N SER A 126 -11.90 -3.40 -8.66
CA SER A 126 -11.49 -4.64 -9.30
C SER A 126 -10.97 -5.70 -8.32
N HIS A 127 -10.31 -5.27 -7.23
CA HIS A 127 -9.59 -6.20 -6.34
C HIS A 127 -10.17 -6.27 -4.93
N VAL A 128 -10.73 -5.19 -4.40
CA VAL A 128 -11.12 -5.09 -2.99
C VAL A 128 -12.60 -5.35 -2.78
N SER A 129 -13.44 -5.11 -3.79
CA SER A 129 -14.88 -5.38 -3.71
C SER A 129 -15.23 -6.86 -3.84
N GLN A 130 -14.28 -7.71 -4.21
CA GLN A 130 -14.48 -9.16 -4.27
C GLN A 130 -14.54 -9.74 -2.86
N PRO A 131 -15.25 -10.87 -2.65
CA PRO A 131 -15.27 -11.53 -1.36
C PRO A 131 -13.87 -11.89 -0.90
N ILE A 132 -13.53 -11.44 0.30
CA ILE A 132 -12.26 -11.77 0.93
C ILE A 132 -12.53 -12.89 1.91
N THR A 133 -11.89 -14.06 1.69
CA THR A 133 -11.96 -15.16 2.64
C THR A 133 -11.15 -14.80 3.88
N ALA A 134 -11.82 -14.59 4.99
CA ALA A 134 -11.17 -14.29 6.26
C ALA A 134 -11.00 -15.59 7.04
N ASN A 135 -9.78 -15.88 7.44
CA ASN A 135 -9.55 -16.75 8.57
C ASN A 135 -9.81 -15.92 9.83
N TRP A 136 -10.75 -16.30 10.63
CA TRP A 136 -11.25 -15.50 11.74
C TRP A 136 -10.23 -15.27 12.87
N HIS A 137 -9.06 -15.88 12.79
CA HIS A 137 -7.90 -15.58 13.66
C HIS A 137 -6.95 -14.56 13.04
N GLN A 138 -7.19 -14.10 11.82
CA GLN A 138 -6.31 -13.19 11.09
C GLN A 138 -7.02 -11.91 10.72
N ARG A 139 -6.30 -10.80 10.77
CA ARG A 139 -6.76 -9.56 10.17
C ARG A 139 -6.78 -9.73 8.66
N THR A 140 -7.88 -9.32 8.03
CA THR A 140 -7.99 -9.25 6.57
C THR A 140 -7.80 -7.85 6.04
N PHE A 141 -7.62 -6.88 6.94
CA PHE A 141 -7.46 -5.47 6.60
C PHE A 141 -6.63 -4.78 7.67
N GLY A 142 -5.68 -3.95 7.26
CA GLY A 142 -4.90 -3.12 8.16
C GLY A 142 -4.63 -1.77 7.53
N THR A 143 -4.56 -0.72 8.34
CA THR A 143 -4.27 0.63 7.86
C THR A 143 -3.51 1.41 8.90
N SER A 144 -2.63 2.31 8.42
CA SER A 144 -1.92 3.24 9.29
C SER A 144 -2.84 4.36 9.75
N ARG A 145 -2.47 4.97 10.88
CA ARG A 145 -3.07 6.23 11.29
C ARG A 145 -2.28 7.38 10.70
N LEU A 146 -2.97 8.28 10.04
CA LEU A 146 -2.37 9.52 9.57
C LEU A 146 -2.51 10.57 10.67
N ARG A 147 -1.40 11.04 11.15
CA ARG A 147 -1.33 12.07 12.18
C ARG A 147 -1.19 13.45 11.58
#